data_cd543b5734826a93aa8e8a885c1b2d04
#
_entry.id   cd543b5734826a93aa8e8a885c1b2d04
#
_cell.length_a   1.000
_cell.length_b   1.000
_cell.length_c   1.000
_cell.angle_alpha   90.00
_cell.angle_beta   90.00
_cell.angle_gamma   90.00
#
_symmetry.space_group_name_H-M   'P 1'
#
loop_
_entity.id
_entity.type
_entity.pdbx_description
1 polymer ?
#
loop_
_entity_poly.entity_id
_entity_poly.type
_entity_poly.pdbx_seq_one_letter_code
_entity_poly.pdbx_strand_id
1 'polypeptide(L)'
;EKQEFCMEKSQIFQEMISRISKLSQDSYLMVTDMQHNLTFVPESTAEFLGIPSGWCEDGYKIVLEKSVHPYDCPEYTEEMKKRLRGINLENDLYIRMGKDKKYVMTQIITDMILEQGKNRYFIVLLRNQNVIPEIDPLTDLYGQVKFEKDIVDYIQQGRKVAVLEIEIDHMNDINILYGTNYSDRIQKVLAYRFIYMMDADKAVYRMGNSNYAFILRDASREEAAAFLEKIRARLEESVVLENNHFDLKIYASGIILDHYEGEISTVQSKLEYVLGKMRTRRDHKLMFFNDLVQD
;
A
#
# COMPACT_ATOMS: atom_id res chain seq x y z
N GLU A 1 -31.80 -27.55 16.57
CA GLU A 1 -30.51 -28.15 16.13
C GLU A 1 -29.74 -27.27 15.16
N LYS A 2 -30.31 -26.79 14.00
CA LYS A 2 -29.60 -25.89 13.07
C LYS A 2 -29.27 -24.54 13.70
N GLN A 3 -30.15 -23.99 14.52
CA GLN A 3 -29.92 -22.71 15.21
C GLN A 3 -28.93 -22.81 16.39
N GLU A 4 -28.96 -23.88 17.16
CA GLU A 4 -28.01 -24.15 18.26
C GLU A 4 -26.60 -24.41 17.72
N PHE A 5 -26.48 -25.19 16.64
CA PHE A 5 -25.23 -25.45 15.96
C PHE A 5 -24.60 -24.16 15.39
N CYS A 6 -25.42 -23.25 14.81
CA CYS A 6 -24.95 -21.94 14.35
C CYS A 6 -24.47 -21.04 15.50
N MET A 7 -25.10 -21.09 16.69
CA MET A 7 -24.74 -20.26 17.83
C MET A 7 -23.40 -20.66 18.46
N GLU A 8 -23.17 -21.96 18.66
CA GLU A 8 -21.95 -22.45 19.30
C GLU A 8 -20.70 -22.29 18.43
N LYS A 9 -20.80 -22.58 17.13
CA LYS A 9 -19.72 -22.33 16.17
C LYS A 9 -19.51 -20.84 15.86
N SER A 10 -20.54 -20.03 15.89
CA SER A 10 -20.48 -18.60 15.66
C SER A 10 -19.50 -17.90 16.62
N GLN A 11 -19.50 -18.25 17.91
CA GLN A 11 -18.59 -17.64 18.89
C GLN A 11 -17.13 -17.99 18.63
N ILE A 12 -16.83 -19.26 18.36
CA ILE A 12 -15.46 -19.72 18.10
C ILE A 12 -14.94 -19.13 16.79
N PHE A 13 -15.75 -19.16 15.73
CA PHE A 13 -15.37 -18.57 14.45
C PHE A 13 -15.22 -17.05 14.52
N GLN A 14 -16.11 -16.35 15.21
CA GLN A 14 -16.00 -14.90 15.41
C GLN A 14 -14.72 -14.52 16.17
N GLU A 15 -14.37 -15.29 17.20
CA GLU A 15 -13.15 -15.04 17.94
C GLU A 15 -11.89 -15.33 17.13
N MET A 16 -11.84 -16.44 16.39
CA MET A 16 -10.72 -16.77 15.50
C MET A 16 -10.56 -15.71 14.41
N ILE A 17 -11.65 -15.35 13.74
CA ILE A 17 -11.64 -14.39 12.64
C ILE A 17 -11.32 -12.97 13.14
N SER A 18 -11.86 -12.58 14.30
CA SER A 18 -11.51 -11.30 14.95
C SER A 18 -10.01 -11.21 15.26
N ARG A 19 -9.38 -12.31 15.64
CA ARG A 19 -7.93 -12.37 15.87
C ARG A 19 -7.14 -12.31 14.56
N ILE A 20 -7.58 -13.02 13.53
CA ILE A 20 -6.94 -13.01 12.20
C ILE A 20 -7.09 -11.64 11.53
N SER A 21 -8.27 -11.02 11.61
CA SER A 21 -8.53 -9.70 11.04
C SER A 21 -7.70 -8.58 11.68
N LYS A 22 -7.31 -8.74 12.96
CA LYS A 22 -6.39 -7.82 13.63
C LYS A 22 -4.94 -7.95 13.15
N LEU A 23 -4.59 -9.06 12.53
CA LEU A 23 -3.26 -9.32 11.99
C LEU A 23 -3.10 -8.87 10.53
N SER A 24 -4.20 -8.55 9.85
CA SER A 24 -4.21 -8.21 8.43
C SER A 24 -5.25 -7.12 8.16
N GLN A 25 -4.81 -5.87 8.06
CA GLN A 25 -5.70 -4.71 7.94
C GLN A 25 -6.57 -4.68 6.67
N ASP A 26 -6.22 -5.42 5.61
CA ASP A 26 -6.86 -5.31 4.29
C ASP A 26 -7.29 -6.68 3.73
N SER A 27 -7.53 -7.62 4.60
CA SER A 27 -7.98 -8.96 4.23
C SER A 27 -9.31 -9.29 4.89
N TYR A 28 -10.23 -9.80 4.11
CA TYR A 28 -11.59 -10.15 4.51
C TYR A 28 -11.78 -11.65 4.34
N LEU A 29 -12.28 -12.32 5.37
CA LEU A 29 -12.38 -13.77 5.43
C LEU A 29 -13.84 -14.21 5.40
N MET A 30 -14.12 -15.28 4.67
CA MET A 30 -15.37 -16.04 4.75
C MET A 30 -15.06 -17.52 4.91
N VAL A 31 -15.92 -18.25 5.61
CA VAL A 31 -15.78 -19.70 5.79
C VAL A 31 -17.09 -20.39 5.51
N THR A 32 -17.11 -21.35 4.60
CA THR A 32 -18.29 -22.16 4.28
C THR A 32 -18.18 -23.54 4.89
N ASP A 33 -19.16 -23.91 5.69
CA ASP A 33 -19.39 -25.29 6.09
C ASP A 33 -20.03 -26.05 4.91
N MET A 34 -19.23 -26.86 4.25
CA MET A 34 -19.65 -27.60 3.04
C MET A 34 -20.72 -28.65 3.30
N GLN A 35 -20.80 -29.18 4.54
CA GLN A 35 -21.78 -30.20 4.91
C GLN A 35 -23.18 -29.59 5.03
N HIS A 36 -23.27 -28.38 5.54
CA HIS A 36 -24.54 -27.71 5.82
C HIS A 36 -24.88 -26.64 4.77
N ASN A 37 -23.98 -26.38 3.84
CA ASN A 37 -24.06 -25.29 2.85
C ASN A 37 -24.32 -23.93 3.52
N LEU A 38 -23.60 -23.65 4.61
CA LEU A 38 -23.69 -22.42 5.38
C LEU A 38 -22.37 -21.67 5.32
N THR A 39 -22.42 -20.40 4.96
CA THR A 39 -21.26 -19.51 4.94
C THR A 39 -21.32 -18.53 6.09
N PHE A 40 -20.26 -18.47 6.88
CA PHE A 40 -20.08 -17.43 7.87
C PHE A 40 -19.40 -16.23 7.25
N VAL A 41 -20.03 -15.06 7.39
CA VAL A 41 -19.55 -13.76 6.89
C VAL A 41 -19.31 -12.84 8.10
N PRO A 42 -18.05 -12.52 8.43
CA PRO A 42 -17.73 -11.55 9.47
C PRO A 42 -18.25 -10.15 9.13
N GLU A 43 -18.43 -9.31 10.16
CA GLU A 43 -18.95 -7.96 10.00
C GLU A 43 -18.10 -7.11 9.05
N SER A 44 -16.77 -7.14 9.18
CA SER A 44 -15.84 -6.43 8.29
C SER A 44 -15.94 -6.88 6.83
N THR A 45 -16.10 -8.20 6.61
CA THR A 45 -16.32 -8.76 5.26
C THR A 45 -17.67 -8.35 4.69
N ALA A 46 -18.70 -8.39 5.53
CA ALA A 46 -20.05 -7.97 5.17
C ALA A 46 -20.10 -6.49 4.76
N GLU A 47 -19.41 -5.65 5.50
CA GLU A 47 -19.29 -4.22 5.20
C GLU A 47 -18.56 -3.98 3.86
N PHE A 48 -17.44 -4.65 3.64
CA PHE A 48 -16.66 -4.56 2.39
C PHE A 48 -17.48 -4.99 1.17
N LEU A 49 -18.21 -6.10 1.28
CA LEU A 49 -18.99 -6.68 0.18
C LEU A 49 -20.41 -6.10 0.05
N GLY A 50 -20.92 -5.40 1.05
CA GLY A 50 -22.31 -4.94 1.07
C GLY A 50 -23.34 -6.06 1.19
N ILE A 51 -23.02 -7.12 1.95
CA ILE A 51 -23.87 -8.29 2.17
C ILE A 51 -24.18 -8.44 3.67
N PRO A 52 -25.18 -9.26 4.06
CA PRO A 52 -25.46 -9.52 5.48
C PRO A 52 -24.30 -10.19 6.21
N SER A 53 -24.05 -9.83 7.44
CA SER A 53 -23.11 -10.51 8.34
C SER A 53 -23.75 -11.74 9.02
N GLY A 54 -22.91 -12.66 9.50
CA GLY A 54 -23.33 -13.88 10.17
C GLY A 54 -23.44 -15.09 9.24
N TRP A 55 -24.21 -16.08 9.64
CA TRP A 55 -24.43 -17.30 8.85
C TRP A 55 -25.47 -17.08 7.76
N CYS A 56 -25.12 -17.42 6.51
CA CYS A 56 -26.03 -17.36 5.38
C CYS A 56 -25.94 -18.63 4.53
N GLU A 57 -27.05 -19.00 3.91
CA GLU A 57 -27.09 -20.06 2.89
C GLU A 57 -26.55 -19.52 1.54
N ASP A 58 -25.90 -20.37 0.75
CA ASP A 58 -25.39 -20.03 -0.59
C ASP A 58 -24.55 -18.75 -0.64
N GLY A 59 -23.61 -18.58 0.31
CA GLY A 59 -22.83 -17.34 0.47
C GLY A 59 -22.11 -16.90 -0.80
N TYR A 60 -21.58 -17.84 -1.62
CA TYR A 60 -20.93 -17.49 -2.88
C TYR A 60 -21.90 -16.86 -3.89
N LYS A 61 -23.17 -17.28 -3.89
CA LYS A 61 -24.21 -16.73 -4.77
C LYS A 61 -24.63 -15.34 -4.33
N ILE A 62 -24.74 -15.12 -3.01
CA ILE A 62 -25.01 -13.77 -2.47
C ILE A 62 -23.90 -12.80 -2.85
N VAL A 63 -22.63 -13.21 -2.76
CA VAL A 63 -21.49 -12.41 -3.18
C VAL A 63 -21.56 -12.10 -4.67
N LEU A 64 -21.84 -13.12 -5.52
CA LEU A 64 -21.98 -12.93 -6.96
C LEU A 64 -23.03 -11.87 -7.31
N GLU A 65 -24.21 -11.96 -6.68
CA GLU A 65 -25.36 -11.11 -7.03
C GLU A 65 -25.20 -9.67 -6.52
N LYS A 66 -24.54 -9.45 -5.37
CA LYS A 66 -24.48 -8.15 -4.72
C LYS A 66 -23.15 -7.43 -4.84
N SER A 67 -22.05 -8.16 -4.95
CA SER A 67 -20.72 -7.62 -4.74
C SER A 67 -19.79 -7.71 -5.95
N VAL A 68 -20.03 -8.65 -6.88
CA VAL A 68 -19.17 -8.83 -8.05
C VAL A 68 -19.55 -7.86 -9.16
N HIS A 69 -18.54 -7.29 -9.82
CA HIS A 69 -18.77 -6.43 -10.98
C HIS A 69 -19.42 -7.23 -12.12
N PRO A 70 -20.45 -6.69 -12.80
CA PRO A 70 -21.22 -7.43 -13.82
C PRO A 70 -20.39 -8.11 -14.91
N TYR A 71 -19.30 -7.47 -15.37
CA TYR A 71 -18.42 -8.07 -16.39
C TYR A 71 -17.57 -9.24 -15.87
N ASP A 72 -17.38 -9.34 -14.55
CA ASP A 72 -16.57 -10.39 -13.95
C ASP A 72 -17.41 -11.57 -13.43
N CYS A 73 -18.74 -11.44 -13.44
CA CYS A 73 -19.65 -12.49 -12.98
C CYS A 73 -19.46 -13.86 -13.67
N PRO A 74 -19.26 -13.96 -15.00
CA PRO A 74 -19.02 -15.24 -15.65
C PRO A 74 -17.75 -15.92 -15.14
N GLU A 75 -16.63 -15.17 -15.04
CA GLU A 75 -15.35 -15.68 -14.57
C GLU A 75 -15.44 -16.10 -13.10
N TYR A 76 -16.00 -15.26 -12.25
CA TYR A 76 -16.22 -15.57 -10.83
C TYR A 76 -17.02 -16.87 -10.66
N THR A 77 -18.12 -17.01 -11.41
CA THR A 77 -19.00 -18.19 -11.33
C THR A 77 -18.27 -19.47 -11.73
N GLU A 78 -17.54 -19.43 -12.82
CA GLU A 78 -16.80 -20.59 -13.34
C GLU A 78 -15.67 -21.01 -12.39
N GLU A 79 -14.89 -20.04 -11.93
CA GLU A 79 -13.77 -20.31 -11.03
C GLU A 79 -14.25 -20.76 -9.63
N MET A 80 -15.28 -20.15 -9.06
CA MET A 80 -15.80 -20.58 -7.77
C MET A 80 -16.40 -21.99 -7.81
N LYS A 81 -17.03 -22.39 -8.91
CA LYS A 81 -17.48 -23.77 -9.09
C LYS A 81 -16.33 -24.78 -9.08
N LYS A 82 -15.18 -24.44 -9.70
CA LYS A 82 -13.98 -25.29 -9.68
C LYS A 82 -13.39 -25.36 -8.27
N ARG A 83 -13.23 -24.23 -7.61
CA ARG A 83 -12.64 -24.10 -6.28
C ARG A 83 -13.46 -24.84 -5.21
N LEU A 84 -14.77 -24.76 -5.25
CA LEU A 84 -15.66 -25.54 -4.38
C LEU A 84 -15.54 -27.05 -4.54
N ARG A 85 -14.97 -27.51 -5.66
CA ARG A 85 -14.63 -28.94 -5.91
C ARG A 85 -13.16 -29.26 -5.59
N GLY A 86 -12.41 -28.33 -5.03
CA GLY A 86 -10.98 -28.49 -4.73
C GLY A 86 -10.07 -28.33 -5.95
N ILE A 87 -10.54 -27.69 -7.02
CA ILE A 87 -9.76 -27.45 -8.25
C ILE A 87 -9.28 -26.00 -8.27
N ASN A 88 -8.03 -25.75 -8.69
CA ASN A 88 -7.42 -24.42 -8.80
C ASN A 88 -7.31 -23.64 -7.48
N LEU A 89 -7.22 -24.32 -6.34
CA LEU A 89 -7.11 -23.65 -5.04
C LEU A 89 -5.80 -22.84 -4.90
N GLU A 90 -4.72 -23.31 -5.55
CA GLU A 90 -3.39 -22.68 -5.51
C GLU A 90 -3.26 -21.44 -6.42
N ASN A 91 -4.21 -21.24 -7.34
CA ASN A 91 -4.18 -20.14 -8.28
C ASN A 91 -4.90 -18.92 -7.72
N ASP A 92 -4.30 -17.77 -7.81
CA ASP A 92 -4.95 -16.51 -7.48
C ASP A 92 -6.03 -16.15 -8.50
N LEU A 93 -7.16 -15.65 -8.00
CA LEU A 93 -8.23 -15.11 -8.83
C LEU A 93 -8.39 -13.62 -8.53
N TYR A 94 -8.44 -12.79 -9.55
CA TYR A 94 -8.58 -11.35 -9.43
C TYR A 94 -9.93 -10.91 -10.02
N ILE A 95 -10.80 -10.41 -9.14
CA ILE A 95 -12.18 -10.01 -9.50
C ILE A 95 -12.46 -8.62 -8.93
N ARG A 96 -13.17 -7.80 -9.68
CA ARG A 96 -13.66 -6.51 -9.18
C ARG A 96 -14.87 -6.73 -8.27
N MET A 97 -14.70 -6.42 -6.99
CA MET A 97 -15.71 -6.62 -5.96
C MET A 97 -15.88 -5.37 -5.11
N GLY A 98 -17.07 -5.21 -4.52
CA GLY A 98 -17.32 -4.12 -3.58
C GLY A 98 -18.81 -3.82 -3.36
N LYS A 99 -19.04 -2.94 -2.41
CA LYS A 99 -20.36 -2.47 -1.98
C LYS A 99 -20.83 -1.31 -2.88
N ASP A 100 -22.14 -1.22 -3.12
CA ASP A 100 -22.81 -0.10 -3.77
C ASP A 100 -22.19 0.31 -5.13
N LYS A 101 -21.75 -0.68 -5.91
CA LYS A 101 -21.09 -0.50 -7.21
C LYS A 101 -19.74 0.25 -7.13
N LYS A 102 -19.16 0.41 -5.95
CA LYS A 102 -17.80 0.90 -5.75
C LYS A 102 -16.84 -0.28 -5.77
N TYR A 103 -16.53 -0.75 -6.96
CA TYR A 103 -15.72 -1.95 -7.15
C TYR A 103 -14.23 -1.64 -7.01
N VAL A 104 -13.52 -2.52 -6.32
CA VAL A 104 -12.07 -2.55 -6.22
C VAL A 104 -11.55 -3.88 -6.74
N MET A 105 -10.34 -3.89 -7.29
CA MET A 105 -9.69 -5.14 -7.66
C MET A 105 -9.40 -5.93 -6.38
N THR A 106 -9.93 -7.14 -6.31
CA THR A 106 -9.84 -8.02 -5.15
C THR A 106 -9.19 -9.34 -5.56
N GLN A 107 -8.10 -9.70 -4.88
CA GLN A 107 -7.49 -11.02 -4.96
C GLN A 107 -8.32 -12.00 -4.11
N ILE A 108 -8.72 -13.10 -4.69
CA ILE A 108 -9.45 -14.18 -4.03
C ILE A 108 -8.50 -15.36 -3.87
N ILE A 109 -8.16 -15.66 -2.63
CA ILE A 109 -7.34 -16.80 -2.23
C ILE A 109 -8.28 -17.81 -1.58
N THR A 110 -8.19 -19.08 -1.94
CA THR A 110 -9.08 -20.12 -1.42
C THR A 110 -8.29 -21.30 -0.89
N ASP A 111 -8.82 -21.90 0.16
CA ASP A 111 -8.27 -23.13 0.73
C ASP A 111 -9.41 -24.04 1.23
N MET A 112 -9.09 -25.28 1.52
CA MET A 112 -10.08 -26.28 1.92
C MET A 112 -9.56 -27.15 3.04
N ILE A 113 -10.32 -27.22 4.14
CA ILE A 113 -10.01 -28.09 5.27
C ILE A 113 -10.76 -29.41 5.09
N LEU A 114 -10.02 -30.50 5.15
CA LEU A 114 -10.55 -31.85 5.11
C LEU A 114 -10.83 -32.39 6.52
N GLU A 115 -11.97 -33.04 6.68
CA GLU A 115 -12.30 -33.82 7.87
C GLU A 115 -12.58 -35.26 7.45
N GLN A 116 -11.85 -36.24 7.99
CA GLN A 116 -11.94 -37.65 7.62
C GLN A 116 -11.86 -37.92 6.09
N GLY A 117 -11.00 -37.16 5.40
CA GLY A 117 -10.80 -37.27 3.96
C GLY A 117 -11.91 -36.65 3.09
N LYS A 118 -12.86 -35.94 3.68
CA LYS A 118 -13.92 -35.19 2.97
C LYS A 118 -13.73 -33.69 3.16
N ASN A 119 -14.08 -32.92 2.12
CA ASN A 119 -14.10 -31.47 2.20
C ASN A 119 -15.10 -31.03 3.28
N ARG A 120 -14.62 -30.33 4.31
CA ARG A 120 -15.43 -29.90 5.43
C ARG A 120 -15.67 -28.41 5.42
N TYR A 121 -14.60 -27.65 5.33
CA TYR A 121 -14.67 -26.19 5.30
C TYR A 121 -13.98 -25.65 4.07
N PHE A 122 -14.64 -24.72 3.41
CA PHE A 122 -14.07 -23.93 2.32
C PHE A 122 -13.79 -22.52 2.81
N ILE A 123 -12.54 -22.11 2.72
CA ILE A 123 -12.05 -20.82 3.22
C ILE A 123 -11.84 -19.90 2.02
N VAL A 124 -12.33 -18.68 2.12
CA VAL A 124 -12.14 -17.64 1.12
C VAL A 124 -11.52 -16.42 1.82
N LEU A 125 -10.32 -16.07 1.42
CA LEU A 125 -9.65 -14.84 1.81
C LEU A 125 -9.73 -13.85 0.64
N LEU A 126 -10.31 -12.69 0.89
CA LEU A 126 -10.40 -11.58 -0.05
C LEU A 126 -9.36 -10.53 0.35
N ARG A 127 -8.52 -10.11 -0.58
CA ARG A 127 -7.54 -9.05 -0.36
C ARG A 127 -7.76 -7.90 -1.34
N ASN A 128 -8.06 -6.74 -0.79
CA ASN A 128 -8.21 -5.52 -1.59
C ASN A 128 -6.86 -5.12 -2.20
N GLN A 129 -6.76 -5.14 -3.52
CA GLN A 129 -5.53 -4.80 -4.25
C GLN A 129 -5.35 -3.28 -4.47
N ASN A 130 -6.38 -2.49 -4.17
CA ASN A 130 -6.29 -1.04 -4.27
C ASN A 130 -5.72 -0.40 -2.99
N VAL A 131 -5.45 -1.20 -1.98
CA VAL A 131 -4.78 -0.71 -0.77
C VAL A 131 -3.30 -0.55 -1.06
N ILE A 132 -2.86 0.68 -1.08
CA ILE A 132 -1.44 1.00 -1.15
C ILE A 132 -0.85 0.71 0.24
N PRO A 133 0.09 -0.23 0.39
CA PRO A 133 0.65 -0.56 1.69
C PRO A 133 1.40 0.64 2.29
N GLU A 134 1.35 0.78 3.61
CA GLU A 134 2.13 1.82 4.30
C GLU A 134 3.65 1.62 4.15
N ILE A 135 4.07 0.37 3.96
CA ILE A 135 5.46 -0.02 3.71
C ILE A 135 5.57 -0.46 2.26
N ASP A 136 6.53 0.13 1.55
CA ASP A 136 6.82 -0.23 0.17
C ASP A 136 7.46 -1.62 0.08
N PRO A 137 6.87 -2.57 -0.67
CA PRO A 137 7.34 -3.96 -0.66
C PRO A 137 8.68 -4.17 -1.38
N LEU A 138 9.14 -3.21 -2.18
CA LEU A 138 10.44 -3.30 -2.85
C LEU A 138 11.59 -2.89 -1.94
N THR A 139 11.40 -1.79 -1.20
CA THR A 139 12.48 -1.09 -0.49
C THR A 139 12.38 -1.20 1.03
N ASP A 140 11.26 -1.71 1.56
CA ASP A 140 10.92 -1.73 2.99
C ASP A 140 10.87 -0.33 3.64
N LEU A 141 10.89 0.73 2.84
CA LEU A 141 10.64 2.09 3.31
C LEU A 141 9.15 2.31 3.55
N TYR A 142 8.81 3.33 4.33
CA TYR A 142 7.44 3.83 4.32
C TYR A 142 7.06 4.34 2.94
N GLY A 143 5.80 4.10 2.55
CA GLY A 143 5.23 4.57 1.29
C GLY A 143 4.44 5.86 1.45
N GLN A 144 3.83 6.29 0.34
CA GLN A 144 3.04 7.52 0.26
C GLN A 144 1.92 7.58 1.30
N VAL A 145 1.21 6.47 1.56
CA VAL A 145 0.11 6.44 2.55
C VAL A 145 0.61 6.83 3.95
N LYS A 146 1.76 6.30 4.35
CA LYS A 146 2.35 6.63 5.65
C LYS A 146 2.84 8.07 5.69
N PHE A 147 3.44 8.56 4.59
CA PHE A 147 3.83 9.97 4.46
C PHE A 147 2.65 10.91 4.67
N GLU A 148 1.52 10.65 4.02
CA GLU A 148 0.31 11.47 4.13
C GLU A 148 -0.24 11.48 5.56
N LYS A 149 -0.30 10.31 6.22
CA LYS A 149 -0.72 10.21 7.62
C LYS A 149 0.19 11.02 8.54
N ASP A 150 1.50 10.85 8.40
CA ASP A 150 2.46 11.53 9.27
C ASP A 150 2.42 13.06 9.09
N ILE A 151 2.26 13.56 7.87
CA ILE A 151 2.10 15.00 7.63
C ILE A 151 0.81 15.53 8.27
N VAL A 152 -0.31 14.80 8.13
CA VAL A 152 -1.57 15.18 8.78
C VAL A 152 -1.40 15.27 10.29
N ASP A 153 -0.77 14.25 10.88
CA ASP A 153 -0.55 14.20 12.33
C ASP A 153 0.30 15.38 12.81
N TYR A 154 1.38 15.74 12.08
CA TYR A 154 2.23 16.89 12.45
C TYR A 154 1.50 18.22 12.29
N ILE A 155 0.72 18.41 11.23
CA ILE A 155 -0.11 19.61 11.03
C ILE A 155 -1.11 19.75 12.17
N GLN A 156 -1.83 18.69 12.52
CA GLN A 156 -2.83 18.69 13.60
C GLN A 156 -2.22 18.98 14.98
N GLN A 157 -0.99 18.55 15.20
CA GLN A 157 -0.25 18.84 16.43
C GLN A 157 0.36 20.24 16.45
N GLY A 158 0.23 21.02 15.38
CA GLY A 158 0.83 22.34 15.23
C GLY A 158 2.36 22.31 15.24
N ARG A 159 2.97 21.17 14.88
CA ARG A 159 4.42 21.00 14.90
C ARG A 159 5.06 21.60 13.67
N LYS A 160 6.24 22.18 13.88
CA LYS A 160 7.11 22.60 12.78
C LYS A 160 7.77 21.36 12.16
N VAL A 161 7.71 21.25 10.83
CA VAL A 161 8.42 20.20 10.07
C VAL A 161 9.00 20.78 8.79
N ALA A 162 10.17 20.30 8.40
CA ALA A 162 10.70 20.48 7.07
C ALA A 162 10.41 19.22 6.27
N VAL A 163 9.83 19.38 5.08
CA VAL A 163 9.59 18.30 4.14
C VAL A 163 10.50 18.53 2.94
N LEU A 164 11.31 17.52 2.62
CA LEU A 164 12.13 17.47 1.41
C LEU A 164 11.58 16.39 0.51
N GLU A 165 11.50 16.65 -0.79
CA GLU A 165 11.28 15.63 -1.81
C GLU A 165 12.43 15.65 -2.80
N ILE A 166 12.96 14.46 -3.11
CA ILE A 166 13.99 14.29 -4.12
C ILE A 166 13.50 13.37 -5.22
N GLU A 167 13.96 13.63 -6.43
CA GLU A 167 13.78 12.78 -7.59
C GLU A 167 15.15 12.37 -8.12
N ILE A 168 15.37 11.07 -8.28
CA ILE A 168 16.59 10.53 -8.87
C ILE A 168 16.54 10.76 -10.38
N ASP A 169 17.48 11.52 -10.87
CA ASP A 169 17.59 11.81 -12.30
C ASP A 169 17.95 10.56 -13.12
N HIS A 170 17.40 10.45 -14.33
CA HIS A 170 17.64 9.34 -15.26
C HIS A 170 17.25 7.93 -14.79
N MET A 171 16.49 7.77 -13.69
CA MET A 171 16.06 6.44 -13.24
C MET A 171 15.24 5.69 -14.29
N ASN A 172 14.41 6.40 -15.05
CA ASN A 172 13.65 5.82 -16.16
C ASN A 172 14.56 5.34 -17.30
N ASP A 173 15.63 6.07 -17.60
CA ASP A 173 16.60 5.68 -18.63
C ASP A 173 17.33 4.40 -18.21
N ILE A 174 17.68 4.27 -16.92
CA ILE A 174 18.26 3.05 -16.36
C ILE A 174 17.29 1.87 -16.54
N ASN A 175 16.01 2.08 -16.25
CA ASN A 175 14.99 1.04 -16.41
C ASN A 175 14.85 0.60 -17.88
N ILE A 176 14.89 1.54 -18.82
CA ILE A 176 14.82 1.26 -20.27
C ILE A 176 16.06 0.54 -20.77
N LEU A 177 17.24 0.97 -20.35
CA LEU A 177 18.53 0.46 -20.87
C LEU A 177 18.95 -0.86 -20.23
N TYR A 178 18.71 -1.04 -18.93
CA TYR A 178 19.19 -2.19 -18.15
C TYR A 178 18.07 -3.10 -17.65
N GLY A 179 16.82 -2.68 -17.78
CA GLY A 179 15.63 -3.42 -17.34
C GLY A 179 15.25 -3.19 -15.89
N THR A 180 14.03 -3.60 -15.55
CA THR A 180 13.39 -3.37 -14.23
C THR A 180 14.20 -3.97 -13.09
N ASN A 181 14.82 -5.13 -13.27
CA ASN A 181 15.61 -5.77 -12.22
C ASN A 181 16.80 -4.91 -11.77
N TYR A 182 17.48 -4.23 -12.68
CA TYR A 182 18.56 -3.29 -12.34
C TYR A 182 18.03 -2.07 -11.60
N SER A 183 16.97 -1.47 -12.10
CA SER A 183 16.29 -0.34 -11.46
C SER A 183 15.86 -0.68 -10.03
N ASP A 184 15.26 -1.86 -9.81
CA ASP A 184 14.83 -2.34 -8.50
C ASP A 184 16.01 -2.53 -7.53
N ARG A 185 17.12 -3.09 -8.01
CA ARG A 185 18.34 -3.26 -7.21
C ARG A 185 18.96 -1.92 -6.81
N ILE A 186 18.97 -0.94 -7.72
CA ILE A 186 19.42 0.43 -7.40
C ILE A 186 18.54 1.04 -6.31
N GLN A 187 17.22 0.93 -6.46
CA GLN A 187 16.27 1.46 -5.47
C GLN A 187 16.46 0.82 -4.08
N LYS A 188 16.74 -0.48 -4.00
CA LYS A 188 17.09 -1.16 -2.73
C LYS A 188 18.39 -0.61 -2.11
N VAL A 189 19.41 -0.38 -2.92
CA VAL A 189 20.67 0.21 -2.44
C VAL A 189 20.45 1.62 -1.92
N LEU A 190 19.64 2.43 -2.62
CA LEU A 190 19.30 3.79 -2.19
C LEU A 190 18.51 3.77 -0.88
N ALA A 191 17.50 2.92 -0.78
CA ALA A 191 16.71 2.76 0.44
C ALA A 191 17.60 2.44 1.65
N TYR A 192 18.51 1.48 1.49
CA TYR A 192 19.48 1.12 2.52
C TYR A 192 20.35 2.32 2.92
N ARG A 193 20.90 3.07 1.95
CA ARG A 193 21.69 4.28 2.22
C ARG A 193 20.88 5.32 3.00
N PHE A 194 19.61 5.53 2.61
CA PHE A 194 18.74 6.52 3.26
C PHE A 194 18.37 6.10 4.68
N ILE A 195 18.04 4.84 4.93
CA ILE A 195 17.73 4.34 6.28
C ILE A 195 18.89 4.63 7.26
N TYR A 196 20.13 4.42 6.83
CA TYR A 196 21.29 4.69 7.68
C TYR A 196 21.50 6.17 8.02
N MET A 197 20.81 7.07 7.34
CA MET A 197 20.87 8.51 7.62
C MET A 197 19.75 8.97 8.55
N MET A 198 18.78 8.09 8.85
CA MET A 198 17.66 8.41 9.70
C MET A 198 18.04 8.32 11.17
N ASP A 199 17.47 9.22 11.95
CA ASP A 199 17.50 9.24 13.42
C ASP A 199 16.08 9.44 13.96
N ALA A 200 15.94 9.63 15.27
CA ALA A 200 14.64 9.76 15.91
C ALA A 200 13.77 10.92 15.37
N ASP A 201 14.40 11.93 14.77
CA ASP A 201 13.72 13.14 14.30
C ASP A 201 13.51 13.20 12.79
N LYS A 202 13.87 12.12 12.07
CA LYS A 202 13.78 12.03 10.61
C LYS A 202 13.09 10.75 10.17
N ALA A 203 12.36 10.87 9.08
CA ALA A 203 11.75 9.71 8.42
C ALA A 203 11.92 9.83 6.90
N VAL A 204 12.05 8.68 6.23
CA VAL A 204 12.15 8.57 4.78
C VAL A 204 10.99 7.75 4.22
N TYR A 205 10.48 8.20 3.07
CA TYR A 205 9.34 7.62 2.38
C TYR A 205 9.67 7.43 0.90
N ARG A 206 9.21 6.32 0.33
CA ARG A 206 9.23 6.10 -1.11
C ARG A 206 7.94 6.61 -1.71
N MET A 207 8.03 7.61 -2.59
CA MET A 207 6.86 8.27 -3.20
C MET A 207 6.56 7.75 -4.61
N GLY A 208 7.49 7.00 -5.21
CA GLY A 208 7.37 6.45 -6.55
C GLY A 208 8.65 5.76 -7.02
N ASN A 209 8.77 5.51 -8.32
CA ASN A 209 9.93 4.79 -8.88
C ASN A 209 11.26 5.55 -8.74
N SER A 210 11.23 6.87 -8.75
CA SER A 210 12.41 7.73 -8.65
C SER A 210 12.33 8.73 -7.52
N ASN A 211 11.20 8.82 -6.81
CA ASN A 211 10.90 9.87 -5.85
C ASN A 211 10.95 9.35 -4.42
N TYR A 212 11.61 10.10 -3.55
CA TYR A 212 11.68 9.88 -2.11
C TYR A 212 11.38 11.17 -1.37
N ALA A 213 10.63 11.08 -0.28
CA ALA A 213 10.37 12.20 0.61
C ALA A 213 11.05 11.98 1.98
N PHE A 214 11.42 13.06 2.62
CA PHE A 214 11.99 13.08 3.96
C PHE A 214 11.22 14.09 4.82
N ILE A 215 10.84 13.68 6.01
CA ILE A 215 10.26 14.55 7.02
C ILE A 215 11.30 14.75 8.14
N LEU A 216 11.65 16.00 8.41
CA LEU A 216 12.53 16.39 9.48
C LEU A 216 11.73 17.17 10.52
N ARG A 217 11.59 16.60 11.71
CA ARG A 217 10.83 17.21 12.80
C ARG A 217 11.58 18.36 13.43
N ASP A 218 10.86 19.42 13.74
CA ASP A 218 11.35 20.64 14.41
C ASP A 218 12.56 21.27 13.71
N ALA A 219 12.81 20.94 12.44
CA ALA A 219 13.97 21.39 11.69
C ALA A 219 13.76 22.78 11.08
N SER A 220 14.84 23.55 11.07
CA SER A 220 14.94 24.80 10.33
C SER A 220 15.21 24.53 8.84
N ARG A 221 15.10 25.58 8.04
CA ARG A 221 15.45 25.54 6.63
C ARG A 221 16.93 25.20 6.40
N GLU A 222 17.81 25.76 7.22
CA GLU A 222 19.25 25.55 7.17
C GLU A 222 19.61 24.08 7.50
N GLU A 223 18.94 23.51 8.51
CA GLU A 223 19.10 22.11 8.89
C GLU A 223 18.59 21.17 7.77
N ALA A 224 17.46 21.50 7.14
CA ALA A 224 16.95 20.77 6.00
C ALA A 224 17.90 20.82 4.80
N ALA A 225 18.46 21.99 4.50
CA ALA A 225 19.45 22.14 3.44
C ALA A 225 20.73 21.35 3.75
N ALA A 226 21.24 21.42 4.98
CA ALA A 226 22.42 20.66 5.41
C ALA A 226 22.17 19.15 5.35
N PHE A 227 20.96 18.69 5.65
CA PHE A 227 20.59 17.29 5.51
C PHE A 227 20.57 16.85 4.05
N LEU A 228 20.07 17.67 3.13
CA LEU A 228 20.11 17.36 1.70
C LEU A 228 21.56 17.21 1.20
N GLU A 229 22.49 18.05 1.65
CA GLU A 229 23.90 17.91 1.26
C GLU A 229 24.51 16.58 1.76
N LYS A 230 24.08 16.09 2.91
CA LYS A 230 24.45 14.73 3.36
C LYS A 230 23.87 13.65 2.43
N ILE A 231 22.63 13.80 1.97
CA ILE A 231 22.03 12.89 0.97
C ILE A 231 22.87 12.91 -0.31
N ARG A 232 23.24 14.09 -0.81
CA ARG A 232 24.05 14.24 -2.03
C ARG A 232 25.40 13.54 -1.88
N ALA A 233 26.11 13.79 -0.80
CA ALA A 233 27.40 13.14 -0.53
C ALA A 233 27.30 11.62 -0.54
N ARG A 234 26.17 11.05 -0.04
CA ARG A 234 25.93 9.61 -0.10
C ARG A 234 25.59 9.09 -1.50
N LEU A 235 25.02 9.93 -2.36
CA LEU A 235 24.72 9.60 -3.75
C LEU A 235 25.93 9.77 -4.67
N GLU A 236 26.92 10.60 -4.30
CA GLU A 236 28.21 10.71 -4.98
C GLU A 236 29.00 9.38 -4.93
N GLU A 237 28.76 8.54 -3.92
CA GLU A 237 29.23 7.17 -3.93
C GLU A 237 28.46 6.38 -5.00
N SER A 238 29.11 6.11 -6.14
CA SER A 238 28.50 5.35 -7.24
C SER A 238 27.80 4.09 -6.76
N VAL A 239 26.63 3.78 -7.32
CA VAL A 239 26.00 2.48 -7.12
C VAL A 239 26.66 1.51 -8.11
N VAL A 240 27.31 0.49 -7.57
CA VAL A 240 27.97 -0.52 -8.39
C VAL A 240 27.11 -1.79 -8.38
N LEU A 241 26.64 -2.19 -9.56
CA LEU A 241 25.92 -3.45 -9.75
C LEU A 241 26.64 -4.26 -10.82
N GLU A 242 27.16 -5.42 -10.43
CA GLU A 242 28.01 -6.24 -11.28
C GLU A 242 29.24 -5.43 -11.75
N ASN A 243 29.35 -5.14 -13.04
CA ASN A 243 30.44 -4.32 -13.61
C ASN A 243 29.98 -2.91 -14.03
N ASN A 244 28.74 -2.52 -13.71
CA ASN A 244 28.21 -1.24 -14.09
C ASN A 244 28.25 -0.27 -12.89
N HIS A 245 28.69 0.96 -13.17
CA HIS A 245 28.73 2.08 -12.22
C HIS A 245 27.63 3.07 -12.57
N PHE A 246 26.81 3.42 -11.58
CA PHE A 246 25.72 4.37 -11.74
C PHE A 246 25.99 5.60 -10.87
N ASP A 247 26.31 6.72 -11.53
CA ASP A 247 26.45 8.02 -10.88
C ASP A 247 25.11 8.71 -10.89
N LEU A 248 24.48 8.78 -9.71
CA LEU A 248 23.12 9.27 -9.58
C LEU A 248 23.13 10.75 -9.16
N LYS A 249 22.31 11.54 -9.85
CA LYS A 249 22.02 12.93 -9.48
C LYS A 249 20.57 13.05 -9.01
N ILE A 250 20.27 14.12 -8.31
CA ILE A 250 18.93 14.39 -7.81
C ILE A 250 18.48 15.80 -8.15
N TYR A 251 17.19 15.94 -8.43
CA TYR A 251 16.45 17.17 -8.24
C TYR A 251 15.89 17.19 -6.83
N ALA A 252 15.78 18.36 -6.21
CA ALA A 252 15.31 18.46 -4.84
C ALA A 252 14.39 19.66 -4.63
N SER A 253 13.30 19.43 -3.95
CA SER A 253 12.36 20.44 -3.49
C SER A 253 12.21 20.39 -1.98
N GLY A 254 11.81 21.50 -1.37
CA GLY A 254 11.55 21.59 0.05
C GLY A 254 10.39 22.51 0.38
N ILE A 255 9.77 22.27 1.51
CA ILE A 255 8.78 23.16 2.13
C ILE A 255 8.94 23.14 3.65
N ILE A 256 8.81 24.29 4.27
CA ILE A 256 8.74 24.41 5.73
C ILE A 256 7.27 24.58 6.10
N LEU A 257 6.77 23.68 6.93
CA LEU A 257 5.44 23.74 7.52
C LEU A 257 5.60 24.16 8.99
N ASP A 258 5.12 25.36 9.29
CA ASP A 258 5.13 25.93 10.63
C ASP A 258 3.74 26.51 10.87
N HIS A 259 3.00 25.98 11.85
CA HIS A 259 1.59 26.29 12.06
C HIS A 259 0.76 26.27 10.76
N TYR A 260 0.96 25.21 9.96
CA TYR A 260 0.36 25.10 8.64
C TYR A 260 -1.14 24.76 8.76
N GLU A 261 -2.00 25.56 8.13
CA GLU A 261 -3.48 25.41 8.14
C GLU A 261 -4.04 24.85 6.83
N GLY A 262 -3.18 24.49 5.88
CA GLY A 262 -3.61 23.99 4.57
C GLY A 262 -3.84 22.48 4.51
N GLU A 263 -4.37 22.01 3.40
CA GLU A 263 -4.57 20.58 3.14
C GLU A 263 -3.27 19.89 2.71
N ILE A 264 -3.11 18.60 3.03
CA ILE A 264 -1.94 17.81 2.66
C ILE A 264 -1.74 17.71 1.14
N SER A 265 -2.82 17.59 0.38
CA SER A 265 -2.79 17.56 -1.09
C SER A 265 -2.07 18.78 -1.68
N THR A 266 -2.17 19.92 -1.01
CA THR A 266 -1.45 21.14 -1.43
C THR A 266 0.03 21.09 -1.10
N VAL A 267 0.47 20.35 -0.08
CA VAL A 267 1.89 20.16 0.26
C VAL A 267 2.58 19.37 -0.86
N GLN A 268 2.01 18.23 -1.25
CA GLN A 268 2.54 17.41 -2.33
C GLN A 268 2.56 18.17 -3.66
N SER A 269 1.48 18.86 -4.01
CA SER A 269 1.39 19.67 -5.23
C SER A 269 2.46 20.78 -5.26
N LYS A 270 2.77 21.39 -4.11
CA LYS A 270 3.81 22.42 -4.00
C LYS A 270 5.20 21.84 -4.21
N LEU A 271 5.50 20.69 -3.61
CA LEU A 271 6.78 20.00 -3.78
C LEU A 271 6.99 19.57 -5.24
N GLU A 272 5.98 18.91 -5.85
CA GLU A 272 6.03 18.51 -7.26
C GLU A 272 6.17 19.68 -8.21
N TYR A 273 5.51 20.82 -7.95
CA TYR A 273 5.65 22.03 -8.75
C TYR A 273 7.09 22.55 -8.74
N VAL A 274 7.75 22.53 -7.59
CA VAL A 274 9.16 22.92 -7.45
C VAL A 274 10.06 21.93 -8.19
N LEU A 275 9.87 20.62 -8.00
CA LEU A 275 10.62 19.59 -8.71
C LEU A 275 10.49 19.73 -10.23
N GLY A 276 9.29 19.99 -10.75
CA GLY A 276 9.04 20.25 -12.16
C GLY A 276 9.85 21.44 -12.70
N LYS A 277 9.95 22.53 -11.92
CA LYS A 277 10.80 23.69 -12.27
C LYS A 277 12.29 23.31 -12.30
N MET A 278 12.76 22.54 -11.31
CA MET A 278 14.15 22.12 -11.22
C MET A 278 14.54 21.21 -12.41
N ARG A 279 13.67 20.25 -12.77
CA ARG A 279 13.84 19.41 -13.97
C ARG A 279 13.95 20.24 -15.24
N THR A 280 13.04 21.19 -15.41
CA THR A 280 13.02 22.03 -16.63
C THR A 280 14.30 22.87 -16.75
N ARG A 281 14.83 23.37 -15.63
CA ARG A 281 16.05 24.17 -15.57
C ARG A 281 17.33 23.32 -15.57
N ARG A 282 17.21 22.01 -15.40
CA ARG A 282 18.33 21.09 -15.12
C ARG A 282 19.19 21.55 -13.95
N ASP A 283 18.53 22.13 -12.95
CA ASP A 283 19.19 22.64 -11.74
C ASP A 283 19.06 21.60 -10.61
N HIS A 284 20.17 21.08 -10.17
CA HIS A 284 20.24 20.06 -9.13
C HIS A 284 20.36 20.66 -7.71
N LYS A 285 20.19 21.97 -7.53
CA LYS A 285 20.17 22.62 -6.22
C LYS A 285 18.86 22.38 -5.50
N LEU A 286 18.83 22.61 -4.21
CA LEU A 286 17.59 22.65 -3.42
C LEU A 286 16.85 23.95 -3.67
N MET A 287 15.55 23.86 -3.91
CA MET A 287 14.67 25.00 -3.93
C MET A 287 13.50 24.78 -2.96
N PHE A 288 13.23 25.76 -2.14
CA PHE A 288 12.04 25.73 -1.26
C PHE A 288 10.85 26.41 -1.93
N PHE A 289 9.67 25.82 -1.76
CA PHE A 289 8.42 26.43 -2.25
C PHE A 289 8.20 27.82 -1.64
N ASN A 290 8.56 27.97 -0.38
CA ASN A 290 8.44 29.25 0.34
C ASN A 290 9.19 30.43 -0.34
N ASP A 291 10.19 30.14 -1.17
CA ASP A 291 10.92 31.18 -1.94
C ASP A 291 10.14 31.68 -3.15
N LEU A 292 9.26 30.83 -3.69
CA LEU A 292 8.49 31.17 -4.90
C LEU A 292 7.24 32.02 -4.62
N VAL A 293 6.87 32.14 -3.36
CA VAL A 293 5.66 32.91 -2.92
C VAL A 293 6.04 34.33 -2.47
N GLN A 294 7.33 34.65 -2.41
CA GLN A 294 7.82 35.98 -2.01
C GLN A 294 8.07 36.93 -3.20
N ASP A 295 7.91 36.42 -4.44
CA ASP A 295 7.96 37.20 -5.68
C ASP A 295 6.50 37.43 -6.22
#